data_947559abec9230d8a1de20a8c6f86e0e
#
_entry.id   947559abec9230d8a1de20a8c6f86e0e
#
_cell.length_a   1.000
_cell.length_b   1.000
_cell.length_c   1.000
_cell.angle_alpha   90.00
_cell.angle_beta   90.00
_cell.angle_gamma   90.00
#
_symmetry.space_group_name_H-M   'P 1'
#
loop_
_entity.id
_entity.type
_entity.pdbx_description
1 polymer ?
#
loop_
_entity_poly.entity_id
_entity_poly.type
_entity_poly.pdbx_seq_one_letter_code
_entity_poly.pdbx_strand_id
1 'polypeptide(L)'
;MKKIVILGSSGSGKSYLSKKLSKELNIEVYHLDNLMRKSDWSPFSYNEKYRIQELILENDSWIIEGNYTNILDKSFEEADTIIFLNINKFKCIFNVIKRTITYRNKDRSDKPTKSIDKFSLHLLKWTWDFDKNEKPLILKKVQRFSKMKQIIILKSTKNTNNFIKGIVNY
;
A
#
# COMPACT_ATOMS: atom_id res chain seq x y z
N MET A 1 -0.26 -11.05 -13.78
CA MET A 1 -0.56 -10.10 -12.68
C MET A 1 -1.86 -9.37 -13.03
N LYS A 2 -2.96 -9.76 -12.39
CA LYS A 2 -4.27 -9.09 -12.52
C LYS A 2 -4.79 -8.62 -11.16
N LYS A 3 -4.60 -9.42 -10.10
CA LYS A 3 -5.07 -9.15 -8.74
C LYS A 3 -3.86 -8.94 -7.82
N ILE A 4 -3.52 -7.69 -7.52
CA ILE A 4 -2.25 -7.34 -6.88
C ILE A 4 -2.48 -6.71 -5.51
N VAL A 5 -1.82 -7.22 -4.47
CA VAL A 5 -1.74 -6.60 -3.14
C VAL A 5 -0.37 -5.97 -2.94
N ILE A 6 -0.32 -4.69 -2.55
CA ILE A 6 0.92 -3.95 -2.28
C ILE A 6 0.97 -3.52 -0.81
N LEU A 7 1.99 -3.98 -0.11
CA LEU A 7 2.22 -3.76 1.31
C LEU A 7 3.54 -3.04 1.58
N GLY A 8 3.65 -2.43 2.75
CA GLY A 8 4.89 -1.78 3.18
C GLY A 8 4.65 -0.57 4.09
N SER A 9 5.68 -0.10 4.76
CA SER A 9 5.61 1.04 5.68
C SER A 9 5.15 2.33 4.99
N SER A 10 4.69 3.31 5.77
CA SER A 10 4.51 4.67 5.26
C SER A 10 5.84 5.20 4.72
N GLY A 11 5.83 5.89 3.59
CA GLY A 11 7.06 6.36 2.93
C GLY A 11 7.86 5.29 2.19
N SER A 12 7.43 4.02 2.16
CA SER A 12 8.12 2.96 1.40
C SER A 12 7.99 3.09 -0.12
N GLY A 13 7.02 3.89 -0.62
CA GLY A 13 6.79 4.09 -2.05
C GLY A 13 5.65 3.26 -2.63
N LYS A 14 4.74 2.70 -1.80
CA LYS A 14 3.57 1.93 -2.26
C LYS A 14 2.76 2.67 -3.32
N SER A 15 2.33 3.90 -3.03
CA SER A 15 1.51 4.70 -3.94
C SER A 15 2.25 5.10 -5.23
N TYR A 16 3.58 5.20 -5.21
CA TYR A 16 4.39 5.37 -6.41
C TYR A 16 4.36 4.11 -7.27
N LEU A 17 4.61 2.96 -6.64
CA LEU A 17 4.59 1.67 -7.33
C LEU A 17 3.20 1.35 -7.89
N SER A 18 2.14 1.50 -7.09
CA SER A 18 0.77 1.21 -7.51
C SER A 18 0.34 2.04 -8.73
N LYS A 19 0.64 3.35 -8.73
CA LYS A 19 0.37 4.24 -9.88
C LYS A 19 1.13 3.82 -11.15
N LYS A 20 2.38 3.40 -11.00
CA LYS A 20 3.17 2.92 -12.15
C LYS A 20 2.60 1.62 -12.71
N LEU A 21 2.33 0.65 -11.83
CA LEU A 21 1.71 -0.62 -12.25
C LEU A 21 0.34 -0.43 -12.89
N SER A 22 -0.49 0.44 -12.29
CA SER A 22 -1.80 0.79 -12.86
C SER A 22 -1.70 1.28 -14.29
N LYS A 23 -0.75 2.20 -14.54
CA LYS A 23 -0.54 2.75 -15.88
C LYS A 23 -0.09 1.69 -16.89
N GLU A 24 0.87 0.84 -16.49
CA GLU A 24 1.46 -0.16 -17.40
C GLU A 24 0.55 -1.37 -17.64
N LEU A 25 -0.22 -1.77 -16.63
CA LEU A 25 -1.11 -2.93 -16.70
C LEU A 25 -2.56 -2.57 -17.05
N ASN A 26 -2.90 -1.28 -17.07
CA ASN A 26 -4.27 -0.77 -17.21
C ASN A 26 -5.23 -1.34 -16.15
N ILE A 27 -4.79 -1.36 -14.88
CA ILE A 27 -5.54 -1.89 -13.74
C ILE A 27 -5.82 -0.78 -12.74
N GLU A 28 -7.04 -0.72 -12.21
CA GLU A 28 -7.44 0.27 -11.21
C GLU A 28 -6.75 0.08 -9.86
N VAL A 29 -6.40 1.21 -9.19
CA VAL A 29 -5.77 1.21 -7.86
C VAL A 29 -6.76 1.61 -6.78
N TYR A 30 -6.86 0.78 -5.76
CA TYR A 30 -7.67 1.00 -4.57
C TYR A 30 -6.76 1.31 -3.37
N HIS A 31 -6.71 2.60 -3.00
CA HIS A 31 -5.95 3.08 -1.85
C HIS A 31 -6.75 2.89 -0.56
N LEU A 32 -6.50 1.82 0.19
CA LEU A 32 -7.28 1.49 1.39
C LEU A 32 -7.23 2.59 2.45
N ASP A 33 -6.12 3.32 2.58
CA ASP A 33 -6.00 4.43 3.53
C ASP A 33 -7.06 5.52 3.28
N ASN A 34 -7.53 5.66 2.04
CA ASN A 34 -8.59 6.60 1.67
C ASN A 34 -9.97 5.96 1.75
N LEU A 35 -10.11 4.74 1.21
CA LEU A 35 -11.38 4.04 1.09
C LEU A 35 -11.94 3.56 2.43
N MET A 36 -11.07 3.33 3.42
CA MET A 36 -11.47 2.83 4.75
C MET A 36 -11.79 3.94 5.75
N ARG A 37 -11.97 5.20 5.26
CA ARG A 37 -12.32 6.36 6.07
C ARG A 37 -13.48 7.14 5.46
N LYS A 38 -14.33 7.71 6.33
CA LYS A 38 -15.42 8.61 5.96
C LYS A 38 -14.87 9.98 5.52
N SER A 39 -15.75 10.84 4.99
CA SER A 39 -15.40 12.20 4.56
C SER A 39 -14.83 13.07 5.69
N ASP A 40 -15.24 12.83 6.93
CA ASP A 40 -14.74 13.46 8.16
C ASP A 40 -13.45 12.82 8.71
N TRP A 41 -12.84 11.88 7.97
CA TRP A 41 -11.65 11.11 8.35
C TRP A 41 -11.86 10.11 9.50
N SER A 42 -13.07 9.95 10.02
CA SER A 42 -13.37 8.86 10.94
C SER A 42 -13.26 7.50 10.22
N PRO A 43 -12.82 6.45 10.91
CA PRO A 43 -12.76 5.12 10.31
C PRO A 43 -14.18 4.58 10.11
N PHE A 44 -14.40 3.89 8.99
CA PHE A 44 -15.58 3.04 8.83
C PHE A 44 -15.59 1.91 9.87
N SER A 45 -16.78 1.42 10.21
CA SER A 45 -16.94 0.19 11.00
C SER A 45 -16.32 -1.02 10.30
N TYR A 46 -16.11 -2.10 11.03
CA TYR A 46 -15.56 -3.33 10.45
C TYR A 46 -16.43 -3.86 9.29
N ASN A 47 -17.76 -3.86 9.46
CA ASN A 47 -18.70 -4.35 8.44
C ASN A 47 -18.68 -3.48 7.17
N GLU A 48 -18.61 -2.15 7.33
CA GLU A 48 -18.51 -1.23 6.18
C GLU A 48 -17.22 -1.46 5.40
N LYS A 49 -16.08 -1.64 6.10
CA LYS A 49 -14.79 -1.94 5.48
C LYS A 49 -14.79 -3.26 4.74
N TYR A 50 -15.44 -4.27 5.33
CA TYR A 50 -15.57 -5.59 4.70
C TYR A 50 -16.39 -5.51 3.41
N ARG A 51 -17.51 -4.79 3.41
CA ARG A 51 -18.33 -4.57 2.21
C ARG A 51 -17.56 -3.82 1.10
N ILE A 52 -16.82 -2.77 1.47
CA ILE A 52 -15.97 -2.05 0.51
C ILE A 52 -14.96 -3.00 -0.13
N GLN A 53 -14.34 -3.86 0.68
CA GLN A 53 -13.40 -4.85 0.17
C GLN A 53 -14.08 -5.84 -0.78
N GLU A 54 -15.25 -6.37 -0.45
CA GLU A 54 -15.99 -7.30 -1.31
C GLU A 54 -16.27 -6.70 -2.67
N LEU A 55 -16.77 -5.46 -2.74
CA LEU A 55 -17.01 -4.75 -3.99
C LEU A 55 -15.75 -4.61 -4.85
N ILE A 56 -14.58 -4.39 -4.23
CA ILE A 56 -13.31 -4.33 -4.96
C ILE A 56 -12.96 -5.71 -5.54
N LEU A 57 -13.14 -6.77 -4.75
CA LEU A 57 -12.75 -8.13 -5.11
C LEU A 57 -13.63 -8.76 -6.21
N GLU A 58 -14.84 -8.24 -6.43
CA GLU A 58 -15.73 -8.64 -7.53
C GLU A 58 -15.16 -8.29 -8.92
N ASN A 59 -14.21 -7.35 -9.00
CA ASN A 59 -13.57 -7.00 -10.26
C ASN A 59 -12.58 -8.07 -10.72
N ASP A 60 -12.46 -8.28 -12.01
CA ASP A 60 -11.52 -9.25 -12.63
C ASP A 60 -10.05 -8.87 -12.40
N SER A 61 -9.79 -7.57 -12.21
CA SER A 61 -8.45 -7.05 -11.97
C SER A 61 -8.47 -5.86 -11.03
N TRP A 62 -7.48 -5.79 -10.13
CA TRP A 62 -7.36 -4.71 -9.16
C TRP A 62 -5.95 -4.63 -8.57
N ILE A 63 -5.56 -3.45 -8.13
CA ILE A 63 -4.38 -3.20 -7.32
C ILE A 63 -4.84 -2.64 -5.98
N ILE A 64 -4.73 -3.41 -4.91
CA ILE A 64 -5.04 -2.96 -3.55
C ILE A 64 -3.75 -2.53 -2.86
N GLU A 65 -3.71 -1.29 -2.36
CA GLU A 65 -2.57 -0.72 -1.66
C GLU A 65 -2.96 -0.29 -0.24
N GLY A 66 -2.22 -0.75 0.77
CA GLY A 66 -2.43 -0.39 2.17
C GLY A 66 -2.01 -1.48 3.15
N ASN A 67 -2.04 -1.18 4.46
CA ASN A 67 -1.57 -2.09 5.51
C ASN A 67 -2.70 -2.56 6.46
N TYR A 68 -3.92 -2.61 6.03
CA TYR A 68 -5.06 -3.09 6.83
C TYR A 68 -5.04 -4.62 6.97
N THR A 69 -3.99 -5.15 7.62
CA THR A 69 -3.71 -6.59 7.73
C THR A 69 -4.87 -7.42 8.29
N ASN A 70 -5.74 -6.82 9.12
CA ASN A 70 -6.89 -7.50 9.71
C ASN A 70 -8.09 -7.65 8.75
N ILE A 71 -8.11 -6.90 7.65
CA ILE A 71 -9.19 -6.91 6.66
C ILE A 71 -8.72 -7.56 5.36
N LEU A 72 -7.42 -7.58 5.12
CA LEU A 72 -6.83 -8.03 3.86
C LEU A 72 -6.81 -9.54 3.65
N ASP A 73 -7.25 -10.38 4.60
CA ASP A 73 -7.12 -11.84 4.46
C ASP A 73 -7.79 -12.34 3.16
N LYS A 74 -9.00 -11.88 2.86
CA LYS A 74 -9.69 -12.22 1.62
C LYS A 74 -8.96 -11.70 0.37
N SER A 75 -8.41 -10.48 0.43
CA SER A 75 -7.59 -9.94 -0.68
C SER A 75 -6.31 -10.75 -0.89
N PHE A 76 -5.68 -11.25 0.18
CA PHE A 76 -4.54 -12.15 0.06
C PHE A 76 -4.94 -13.50 -0.56
N GLU A 77 -6.12 -14.00 -0.25
CA GLU A 77 -6.64 -15.26 -0.81
C GLU A 77 -6.95 -15.14 -2.30
N GLU A 78 -7.42 -14.00 -2.76
CA GLU A 78 -7.78 -13.79 -4.16
C GLU A 78 -6.66 -13.21 -5.03
N ALA A 79 -5.66 -12.58 -4.43
CA ALA A 79 -4.53 -12.03 -5.17
C ALA A 79 -3.77 -13.12 -5.94
N ASP A 80 -3.33 -12.83 -7.14
CA ASP A 80 -2.34 -13.63 -7.87
C ASP A 80 -0.90 -13.20 -7.52
N THR A 81 -0.74 -11.93 -7.11
CA THR A 81 0.56 -11.34 -6.82
C THR A 81 0.53 -10.53 -5.53
N ILE A 82 1.51 -10.74 -4.67
CA ILE A 82 1.70 -9.98 -3.42
C ILE A 82 3.07 -9.31 -3.47
N ILE A 83 3.08 -7.98 -3.39
CA ILE A 83 4.30 -7.17 -3.43
C ILE A 83 4.53 -6.55 -2.05
N PHE A 84 5.64 -6.87 -1.42
CA PHE A 84 6.04 -6.29 -0.14
C PHE A 84 7.24 -5.35 -0.31
N LEU A 85 7.01 -4.06 -0.06
CA LEU A 85 8.05 -3.03 -0.03
C LEU A 85 8.75 -3.04 1.33
N ASN A 86 9.75 -3.92 1.49
CA ASN A 86 10.58 -4.04 2.67
C ASN A 86 11.73 -3.01 2.66
N ILE A 87 11.38 -1.74 2.62
CA ILE A 87 12.31 -0.62 2.54
C ILE A 87 12.83 -0.27 3.94
N ASN A 88 14.12 0.07 4.03
CA ASN A 88 14.75 0.48 5.27
C ASN A 88 13.97 1.60 5.99
N LYS A 89 13.76 1.46 7.30
CA LYS A 89 12.93 2.37 8.11
C LYS A 89 13.41 3.82 8.08
N PHE A 90 14.72 4.07 8.08
CA PHE A 90 15.26 5.43 8.02
C PHE A 90 14.92 6.11 6.69
N LYS A 91 14.95 5.35 5.59
CA LYS A 91 14.50 5.84 4.28
C LYS A 91 13.01 6.15 4.28
N CYS A 92 12.20 5.29 4.89
CA CYS A 92 10.76 5.51 5.03
C CYS A 92 10.47 6.78 5.83
N ILE A 93 11.12 6.97 6.96
CA ILE A 93 10.97 8.17 7.81
C ILE A 93 11.39 9.44 7.05
N PHE A 94 12.55 9.40 6.39
CA PHE A 94 13.02 10.52 5.56
C PHE A 94 11.98 10.88 4.50
N ASN A 95 11.42 9.89 3.80
CA ASN A 95 10.39 10.10 2.78
C ASN A 95 9.10 10.69 3.39
N VAL A 96 8.69 10.25 4.58
CA VAL A 96 7.52 10.81 5.29
C VAL A 96 7.76 12.27 5.62
N ILE A 97 8.91 12.62 6.19
CA ILE A 97 9.27 14.00 6.55
C ILE A 97 9.33 14.88 5.27
N LYS A 98 10.07 14.43 4.26
CA LYS A 98 10.18 15.12 2.97
C LYS A 98 8.80 15.39 2.36
N ARG A 99 7.93 14.39 2.36
CA ARG A 99 6.57 14.49 1.85
C ARG A 99 5.77 15.54 2.61
N THR A 100 5.81 15.51 3.95
CA THR A 100 5.09 16.47 4.78
C THR A 100 5.55 17.90 4.52
N ILE A 101 6.85 18.13 4.35
CA ILE A 101 7.40 19.46 4.02
C ILE A 101 6.94 19.88 2.62
N THR A 102 7.05 19.00 1.63
CA THR A 102 6.72 19.31 0.22
C THR A 102 5.24 19.62 0.02
N TYR A 103 4.34 18.95 0.75
CA TYR A 103 2.88 19.08 0.60
C TYR A 103 2.21 19.83 1.75
N ARG A 104 2.97 20.58 2.55
CA ARG A 104 2.45 21.31 3.72
C ARG A 104 1.25 22.21 3.42
N ASN A 105 1.13 22.75 2.20
CA ASN A 105 0.04 23.63 1.76
C ASN A 105 -0.48 23.26 0.36
N LYS A 106 -0.32 22.01 -0.06
CA LYS A 106 -0.72 21.57 -1.41
C LYS A 106 -1.58 20.33 -1.32
N ASP A 107 -2.56 20.22 -2.21
CA ASP A 107 -3.35 19.02 -2.37
C ASP A 107 -2.50 17.89 -2.95
N ARG A 108 -2.77 16.68 -2.52
CA ARG A 108 -2.14 15.46 -3.02
C ARG A 108 -3.09 14.71 -3.95
N SER A 109 -2.58 14.32 -5.10
CA SER A 109 -3.34 13.56 -6.10
C SER A 109 -3.76 12.15 -5.68
N ASP A 110 -3.22 11.64 -4.55
CA ASP A 110 -3.55 10.33 -3.99
C ASP A 110 -4.47 10.41 -2.77
N LYS A 111 -5.01 11.60 -2.47
CA LYS A 111 -6.01 11.81 -1.41
C LYS A 111 -7.25 12.49 -1.98
N PRO A 112 -8.47 12.04 -1.64
CA PRO A 112 -9.70 12.48 -2.29
C PRO A 112 -10.17 13.89 -1.94
N THR A 113 -9.60 14.59 -0.97
CA THR A 113 -9.99 15.96 -0.59
C THR A 113 -8.90 16.65 0.23
N LYS A 114 -8.89 18.00 0.22
CA LYS A 114 -8.07 18.99 0.98
C LYS A 114 -7.48 18.53 2.34
N SER A 115 -6.92 17.33 2.39
CA SER A 115 -6.20 16.85 3.56
C SER A 115 -4.78 17.39 3.50
N ILE A 116 -4.58 18.54 4.11
CA ILE A 116 -3.26 19.08 4.40
C ILE A 116 -2.50 17.99 5.15
N ASP A 117 -1.38 17.54 4.61
CA ASP A 117 -0.46 16.63 5.32
C ASP A 117 0.12 17.39 6.52
N LYS A 118 -0.64 17.40 7.63
CA LYS A 118 -0.13 17.91 8.90
C LYS A 118 1.00 17.00 9.36
N PHE A 119 2.06 17.60 9.84
CA PHE A 119 3.13 16.84 10.50
C PHE A 119 2.53 16.01 11.62
N SER A 120 2.58 14.69 11.49
CA SER A 120 2.01 13.76 12.46
C SER A 120 3.12 12.96 13.12
N LEU A 121 3.42 13.30 14.38
CA LEU A 121 4.32 12.51 15.22
C LEU A 121 3.85 11.06 15.36
N HIS A 122 2.52 10.85 15.37
CA HIS A 122 1.94 9.50 15.41
C HIS A 122 2.33 8.70 14.15
N LEU A 123 2.29 9.29 12.95
CA LEU A 123 2.69 8.62 11.73
C LEU A 123 4.20 8.30 11.72
N LEU A 124 5.03 9.20 12.23
CA LEU A 124 6.47 8.95 12.36
C LEU A 124 6.76 7.81 13.35
N LYS A 125 6.09 7.81 14.51
CA LYS A 125 6.20 6.72 15.49
C LYS A 125 5.74 5.41 14.89
N TRP A 126 4.59 5.38 14.23
CA TRP A 126 4.09 4.18 13.53
C TRP A 126 5.08 3.67 12.48
N THR A 127 5.68 4.58 11.68
CA THR A 127 6.69 4.22 10.67
C THR A 127 7.96 3.65 11.32
N TRP A 128 8.36 4.20 12.48
CA TRP A 128 9.51 3.71 13.25
C TRP A 128 9.27 2.30 13.82
N ASP A 129 8.08 2.08 14.36
CA ASP A 129 7.69 0.83 15.02
C ASP A 129 7.24 -0.26 14.02
N PHE A 130 7.10 0.09 12.73
CA PHE A 130 6.63 -0.82 11.69
C PHE A 130 7.41 -2.12 11.60
N ASP A 131 8.75 -2.06 11.67
CA ASP A 131 9.61 -3.25 11.61
C ASP A 131 9.36 -4.21 12.78
N LYS A 132 8.93 -3.68 13.94
CA LYS A 132 8.67 -4.46 15.15
C LYS A 132 7.23 -5.01 15.17
N ASN A 133 6.25 -4.20 14.79
CA ASN A 133 4.84 -4.50 15.01
C ASN A 133 4.16 -5.09 13.78
N GLU A 134 4.33 -4.48 12.61
CA GLU A 134 3.58 -4.83 11.39
C GLU A 134 4.31 -5.82 10.48
N LYS A 135 5.61 -5.59 10.28
CA LYS A 135 6.42 -6.40 9.37
C LYS A 135 6.42 -7.90 9.70
N PRO A 136 6.50 -8.36 10.96
CA PRO A 136 6.43 -9.79 11.27
C PRO A 136 5.09 -10.41 10.86
N LEU A 137 3.98 -9.67 11.07
CA LEU A 137 2.64 -10.12 10.69
C LEU A 137 2.51 -10.24 9.16
N ILE A 138 3.02 -9.24 8.43
CA ILE A 138 3.05 -9.26 6.97
C ILE A 138 3.87 -10.45 6.47
N LEU A 139 5.07 -10.66 7.00
CA LEU A 139 5.94 -11.76 6.60
C LEU A 139 5.32 -13.13 6.86
N LYS A 140 4.63 -13.30 8.00
CA LYS A 140 3.89 -14.54 8.30
C LYS A 140 2.78 -14.80 7.27
N LYS A 141 2.01 -13.76 6.90
CA LYS A 141 0.99 -13.89 5.86
C LYS A 141 1.60 -14.19 4.49
N VAL A 142 2.64 -13.46 4.09
CA VAL A 142 3.35 -13.70 2.83
C VAL A 142 3.90 -15.12 2.75
N GLN A 143 4.47 -15.64 3.84
CA GLN A 143 4.97 -17.01 3.92
C GLN A 143 3.84 -18.04 3.72
N ARG A 144 2.66 -17.81 4.33
CA ARG A 144 1.51 -18.72 4.16
C ARG A 144 1.11 -18.90 2.70
N PHE A 145 1.19 -17.82 1.90
CA PHE A 145 0.77 -17.84 0.49
C PHE A 145 1.92 -18.06 -0.50
N SER A 146 3.16 -18.19 -0.05
CA SER A 146 4.36 -18.24 -0.90
C SER A 146 4.41 -19.40 -1.89
N LYS A 147 3.74 -20.52 -1.60
CA LYS A 147 3.66 -21.69 -2.48
C LYS A 147 2.58 -21.59 -3.56
N MET A 148 1.63 -20.69 -3.41
CA MET A 148 0.44 -20.62 -4.26
C MET A 148 0.37 -19.33 -5.10
N LYS A 149 1.16 -18.32 -4.76
CA LYS A 149 1.07 -16.99 -5.32
C LYS A 149 2.43 -16.43 -5.66
N GLN A 150 2.47 -15.48 -6.60
CA GLN A 150 3.70 -14.74 -6.90
C GLN A 150 4.02 -13.79 -5.77
N ILE A 151 5.13 -14.00 -5.08
CA ILE A 151 5.60 -13.13 -4.00
C ILE A 151 6.80 -12.32 -4.48
N ILE A 152 6.72 -10.99 -4.34
CA ILE A 152 7.78 -10.07 -4.72
C ILE A 152 8.17 -9.21 -3.52
N ILE A 153 9.41 -9.33 -3.07
CA ILE A 153 9.94 -8.53 -1.95
C ILE A 153 10.96 -7.54 -2.48
N LEU A 154 10.63 -6.24 -2.41
CA LEU A 154 11.45 -5.15 -2.89
C LEU A 154 12.13 -4.47 -1.69
N LYS A 155 13.48 -4.54 -1.63
CA LYS A 155 14.26 -4.08 -0.48
C LYS A 155 14.86 -2.68 -0.65
N SER A 156 14.72 -2.07 -1.82
CA SER A 156 15.27 -0.74 -2.10
C SER A 156 14.50 -0.03 -3.23
N THR A 157 14.63 1.30 -3.31
CA THR A 157 14.08 2.09 -4.42
C THR A 157 14.65 1.62 -5.77
N LYS A 158 15.92 1.19 -5.80
CA LYS A 158 16.55 0.63 -7.01
C LYS A 158 15.85 -0.66 -7.45
N ASN A 159 15.58 -1.57 -6.50
CA ASN A 159 14.82 -2.80 -6.80
C ASN A 159 13.43 -2.48 -7.33
N THR A 160 12.73 -1.50 -6.73
CA THR A 160 11.41 -1.07 -7.17
C THR A 160 11.44 -0.55 -8.61
N ASN A 161 12.40 0.32 -8.93
CA ASN A 161 12.54 0.88 -10.28
C ASN A 161 12.91 -0.19 -11.32
N ASN A 162 13.79 -1.13 -10.97
CA ASN A 162 14.14 -2.24 -11.86
C ASN A 162 12.96 -3.16 -12.11
N PHE A 163 12.17 -3.44 -11.08
CA PHE A 163 10.93 -4.22 -11.20
C PHE A 163 9.93 -3.56 -12.15
N ILE A 164 9.71 -2.24 -12.01
CA ILE A 164 8.83 -1.48 -12.91
C ILE A 164 9.34 -1.55 -14.35
N LYS A 165 10.65 -1.35 -14.59
CA LYS A 165 11.24 -1.44 -15.92
C LYS A 165 11.08 -2.84 -16.53
N GLY A 166 11.18 -3.89 -15.72
CA GLY A 166 10.97 -5.26 -16.18
C GLY A 166 9.53 -5.54 -16.63
N ILE A 167 8.53 -4.80 -16.10
CA ILE A 167 7.13 -4.94 -16.54
C ILE A 167 6.87 -4.15 -17.83
N VAL A 168 7.48 -2.97 -17.98
CA VAL A 168 7.34 -2.11 -19.17
C VAL A 168 7.94 -2.73 -20.43
N ASN A 169 8.93 -3.61 -20.28
CA ASN A 169 9.66 -4.23 -21.41
C ASN A 169 9.07 -5.59 -21.82
N TYR A 170 7.90 -5.97 -21.30
CA TYR A 170 7.11 -7.12 -21.72
C TYR A 170 5.86 -6.67 -22.47
#